data_7a2bc63966a208b2603e2ae3dfccd81d
#
_entry.id   7a2bc63966a208b2603e2ae3dfccd81d
#
_cell.length_a   1.000
_cell.length_b   1.000
_cell.length_c   1.000
_cell.angle_alpha   90.00
_cell.angle_beta   90.00
_cell.angle_gamma   90.00
#
_symmetry.space_group_name_H-M   'P 1'
#
loop_
_entity.id
_entity.type
_entity.pdbx_description
1 polymer ?
#
loop_
_entity_poly.entity_id
_entity_poly.type
_entity_poly.pdbx_seq_one_letter_code
_entity_poly.pdbx_strand_id
1 'polypeptide(L)'
;MNNTEFKNRVYGCVVAKAINANYNADFSGLPRRLKSDGSFYATDKSLKWLIKNYIKKNYSQEKILFTKVYDDKLNSMKLKEAFEHLSEQKIDKDNIKNTLFPKLLEFIDVRLFGAVFSPEGKKDNNISIHGPVQIAHATDLYKKGRVYTDEILSPFTSIGNMSKATEAHYIHNFSINPKNLNSWKEVFENGDNLKVISQRDITILKNALNNSATYYDSHSKVGIENELSIYVTLNEDSLLTLPSFSQFVSFKKGVEENDSLDITKLITYLSKYEKDITKIEIYYVDELLNVVDESDKLKDKIEKYDLVKVIKDEAIN
;
A
#
# COMPACT_ATOMS: atom_id res chain seq x y z
N MET A 1 -7.60 -8.97 23.97
CA MET A 1 -6.58 -8.38 23.07
C MET A 1 -6.99 -6.95 22.80
N ASN A 2 -6.19 -6.00 23.24
CA ASN A 2 -6.53 -4.58 23.07
C ASN A 2 -6.37 -4.18 21.60
N ASN A 3 -7.45 -4.24 20.86
CA ASN A 3 -7.55 -3.68 19.52
C ASN A 3 -7.71 -2.17 19.64
N THR A 4 -6.68 -1.52 20.18
CA THR A 4 -6.69 -0.08 20.48
C THR A 4 -6.87 0.69 19.18
N GLU A 5 -7.81 1.62 19.17
CA GLU A 5 -8.05 2.50 18.04
C GLU A 5 -6.78 3.30 17.70
N PHE A 6 -6.46 3.36 16.41
CA PHE A 6 -5.35 4.20 15.92
C PHE A 6 -5.85 5.61 15.63
N LYS A 7 -5.17 6.62 16.16
CA LYS A 7 -5.61 8.03 16.08
C LYS A 7 -4.63 8.96 15.38
N ASN A 8 -3.36 8.58 15.31
CA ASN A 8 -2.31 9.41 14.72
C ASN A 8 -2.42 9.54 13.21
N ARG A 9 -2.22 10.73 12.69
CA ARG A 9 -2.04 10.93 11.26
C ARG A 9 -0.62 10.51 10.85
N VAL A 10 -0.50 9.81 9.71
CA VAL A 10 0.80 9.39 9.17
C VAL A 10 0.93 9.85 7.73
N TYR A 11 2.12 10.33 7.37
CA TYR A 11 2.54 10.56 6.00
C TYR A 11 3.74 9.69 5.68
N GLY A 12 3.85 9.22 4.44
CA GLY A 12 4.98 8.39 4.10
C GLY A 12 5.17 8.17 2.61
N CYS A 13 6.20 7.42 2.30
CA CYS A 13 6.43 6.88 0.98
C CYS A 13 7.01 5.47 1.05
N VAL A 14 6.77 4.71 -0.01
CA VAL A 14 7.37 3.40 -0.25
C VAL A 14 8.02 3.41 -1.60
N VAL A 15 9.27 2.95 -1.67
CA VAL A 15 9.99 2.73 -2.92
C VAL A 15 10.02 1.24 -3.23
N ALA A 16 9.57 0.89 -4.43
CA ALA A 16 9.70 -0.45 -5.00
C ALA A 16 10.64 -0.41 -6.19
N LYS A 17 11.70 -1.21 -6.14
CA LYS A 17 12.66 -1.38 -7.22
C LYS A 17 12.20 -2.48 -8.16
N ALA A 18 12.35 -2.29 -9.47
CA ALA A 18 12.12 -3.30 -10.49
C ALA A 18 13.37 -3.43 -11.35
N ILE A 19 13.99 -4.61 -11.35
CA ILE A 19 15.14 -4.95 -12.18
C ILE A 19 14.73 -6.12 -13.08
N ASN A 20 14.78 -5.89 -14.39
CA ASN A 20 14.35 -6.89 -15.38
C ASN A 20 12.95 -7.46 -15.08
N ALA A 21 12.02 -6.59 -14.70
CA ALA A 21 10.69 -6.96 -14.24
C ALA A 21 9.61 -5.97 -14.70
N ASN A 22 8.34 -6.35 -14.58
CA ASN A 22 7.22 -5.49 -14.89
C ASN A 22 6.37 -5.24 -13.64
N TYR A 23 6.57 -4.09 -13.00
CA TYR A 23 5.86 -3.73 -11.77
C TYR A 23 4.36 -3.48 -12.03
N ASN A 24 4.02 -2.78 -13.12
CA ASN A 24 2.63 -2.48 -13.45
C ASN A 24 2.44 -2.38 -14.97
N ALA A 25 1.93 -3.46 -15.56
CA ALA A 25 1.63 -3.51 -16.98
C ALA A 25 0.43 -2.62 -17.37
N ASP A 26 0.45 -2.09 -18.58
CA ASP A 26 -0.72 -1.56 -19.27
C ASP A 26 -1.55 -2.69 -19.94
N PHE A 27 -2.57 -2.32 -20.72
CA PHE A 27 -3.42 -3.30 -21.42
C PHE A 27 -2.69 -4.06 -22.54
N SER A 28 -1.56 -3.54 -23.02
CA SER A 28 -0.71 -4.20 -24.02
C SER A 28 0.38 -5.06 -23.39
N GLY A 29 0.41 -5.17 -22.06
CA GLY A 29 1.43 -5.91 -21.32
C GLY A 29 2.75 -5.15 -21.11
N LEU A 30 2.86 -3.90 -21.57
CA LEU A 30 4.06 -3.08 -21.41
C LEU A 30 4.11 -2.42 -20.03
N PRO A 31 5.31 -2.24 -19.44
CA PRO A 31 5.47 -1.36 -18.28
C PRO A 31 4.90 0.03 -18.56
N ARG A 32 4.05 0.55 -17.66
CA ARG A 32 3.37 1.84 -17.84
C ARG A 32 4.36 3.00 -17.91
N ARG A 33 4.13 3.90 -18.89
CA ARG A 33 4.94 5.11 -19.10
C ARG A 33 4.07 6.35 -19.20
N LEU A 34 4.58 7.46 -18.65
CA LEU A 34 3.99 8.77 -18.86
C LEU A 34 4.19 9.20 -20.33
N LYS A 35 3.15 9.77 -20.93
CA LYS A 35 3.23 10.27 -22.31
C LYS A 35 4.09 11.55 -22.41
N SER A 36 4.24 12.26 -21.31
CA SER A 36 4.95 13.57 -21.27
C SER A 36 6.46 13.44 -21.46
N ASP A 37 7.08 12.45 -20.80
CA ASP A 37 8.53 12.31 -20.75
C ASP A 37 9.03 10.86 -20.89
N GLY A 38 8.10 9.90 -21.06
CA GLY A 38 8.41 8.49 -21.19
C GLY A 38 8.89 7.81 -19.91
N SER A 39 8.90 8.52 -18.76
CA SER A 39 9.27 7.92 -17.47
C SER A 39 8.26 6.85 -17.04
N PHE A 40 8.73 5.86 -16.29
CA PHE A 40 7.85 4.83 -15.74
C PHE A 40 6.94 5.40 -14.65
N TYR A 41 5.75 4.87 -14.56
CA TYR A 41 4.84 5.10 -13.43
C TYR A 41 4.10 3.82 -13.07
N ALA A 42 3.54 3.79 -11.88
CA ALA A 42 2.67 2.72 -11.45
C ALA A 42 1.41 3.27 -10.77
N THR A 43 0.30 2.55 -10.92
CA THR A 43 -0.95 2.94 -10.28
C THR A 43 -0.95 2.50 -8.80
N ASP A 44 -1.69 3.22 -7.95
CA ASP A 44 -1.96 2.82 -6.57
C ASP A 44 -2.57 1.42 -6.48
N LYS A 45 -3.34 1.03 -7.50
CA LYS A 45 -4.00 -0.29 -7.59
C LYS A 45 -3.00 -1.44 -7.64
N SER A 46 -1.84 -1.26 -8.28
CA SER A 46 -0.80 -2.29 -8.31
C SER A 46 -0.22 -2.55 -6.92
N LEU A 47 0.11 -1.49 -6.18
CA LEU A 47 0.60 -1.64 -4.80
C LEU A 47 -0.49 -2.16 -3.85
N LYS A 48 -1.71 -1.62 -3.92
CA LYS A 48 -2.85 -2.11 -3.12
C LYS A 48 -3.16 -3.60 -3.38
N TRP A 49 -2.96 -4.07 -4.61
CA TRP A 49 -3.11 -5.48 -4.94
C TRP A 49 -2.03 -6.33 -4.25
N LEU A 50 -0.76 -5.91 -4.29
CA LEU A 50 0.34 -6.59 -3.60
C LEU A 50 0.11 -6.64 -2.09
N ILE A 51 -0.28 -5.51 -1.47
CA ILE A 51 -0.63 -5.43 -0.05
C ILE A 51 -1.74 -6.43 0.31
N LYS A 52 -2.84 -6.44 -0.44
CA LYS A 52 -3.97 -7.36 -0.18
C LYS A 52 -3.56 -8.83 -0.36
N ASN A 53 -2.75 -9.13 -1.38
CA ASN A 53 -2.23 -10.48 -1.57
C ASN A 53 -1.33 -10.92 -0.40
N TYR A 54 -0.43 -10.04 0.05
CA TYR A 54 0.42 -10.29 1.21
C TYR A 54 -0.40 -10.56 2.48
N ILE A 55 -1.37 -9.71 2.77
CA ILE A 55 -2.25 -9.86 3.95
C ILE A 55 -3.02 -11.18 3.86
N LYS A 56 -3.64 -11.48 2.72
CA LYS A 56 -4.40 -12.71 2.50
C LYS A 56 -3.58 -13.99 2.74
N LYS A 57 -2.29 -13.95 2.41
CA LYS A 57 -1.39 -15.12 2.53
C LYS A 57 -0.78 -15.28 3.91
N ASN A 58 -0.52 -14.18 4.61
CA ASN A 58 0.26 -14.19 5.84
C ASN A 58 -0.58 -13.91 7.10
N TYR A 59 -1.82 -13.42 6.97
CA TYR A 59 -2.72 -13.10 8.07
C TYR A 59 -4.07 -13.77 7.86
N SER A 60 -4.12 -15.07 8.10
CA SER A 60 -5.31 -15.94 7.85
C SER A 60 -6.57 -15.51 8.60
N GLN A 61 -6.42 -14.75 9.68
CA GLN A 61 -7.54 -14.22 10.47
C GLN A 61 -8.18 -12.98 9.82
N GLU A 62 -7.52 -12.35 8.85
CA GLU A 62 -8.02 -11.16 8.18
C GLU A 62 -8.75 -11.51 6.89
N LYS A 63 -9.96 -10.95 6.74
CA LYS A 63 -10.77 -11.11 5.53
C LYS A 63 -10.46 -10.00 4.54
N ILE A 64 -10.33 -10.35 3.25
CA ILE A 64 -10.12 -9.40 2.13
C ILE A 64 -11.32 -9.52 1.19
N LEU A 65 -12.04 -8.41 0.98
CA LEU A 65 -13.22 -8.37 0.11
C LEU A 65 -12.84 -8.18 -1.37
N PHE A 66 -12.02 -7.17 -1.65
CA PHE A 66 -11.66 -6.81 -3.04
C PHE A 66 -10.50 -7.66 -3.57
N THR A 67 -10.75 -8.95 -3.69
CA THR A 67 -9.87 -9.96 -4.30
C THR A 67 -10.72 -10.90 -5.17
N LYS A 68 -10.07 -11.70 -6.02
CA LYS A 68 -10.79 -12.74 -6.76
C LYS A 68 -11.23 -13.85 -5.79
N VAL A 69 -12.52 -14.13 -5.77
CA VAL A 69 -13.14 -15.26 -5.10
C VAL A 69 -13.77 -16.14 -6.18
N TYR A 70 -13.64 -17.45 -6.05
CA TYR A 70 -14.11 -18.41 -7.02
C TYR A 70 -15.20 -19.30 -6.40
N ASP A 71 -16.17 -19.68 -7.22
CA ASP A 71 -17.15 -20.71 -6.87
C ASP A 71 -16.54 -22.12 -7.01
N ASP A 72 -17.34 -23.15 -6.68
CA ASP A 72 -16.92 -24.57 -6.75
C ASP A 72 -16.58 -25.03 -8.18
N LYS A 73 -17.00 -24.26 -9.20
CA LYS A 73 -16.70 -24.49 -10.63
C LYS A 73 -15.53 -23.67 -11.14
N LEU A 74 -14.81 -22.99 -10.24
CA LEU A 74 -13.71 -22.08 -10.54
C LEU A 74 -14.11 -20.83 -11.36
N ASN A 75 -15.38 -20.43 -11.35
CA ASN A 75 -15.81 -19.17 -11.92
C ASN A 75 -15.60 -18.04 -10.90
N SER A 76 -15.19 -16.87 -11.41
CA SER A 76 -15.03 -15.68 -10.56
C SER A 76 -16.40 -15.17 -10.09
N MET A 77 -16.61 -15.11 -8.77
CA MET A 77 -17.82 -14.56 -8.17
C MET A 77 -17.94 -13.06 -8.43
N LYS A 78 -19.20 -12.59 -8.55
CA LYS A 78 -19.51 -11.16 -8.54
C LYS A 78 -19.37 -10.58 -7.14
N LEU A 79 -19.25 -9.25 -7.04
CA LEU A 79 -18.99 -8.56 -5.76
C LEU A 79 -20.00 -8.93 -4.66
N LYS A 80 -21.29 -8.98 -4.99
CA LYS A 80 -22.34 -9.38 -4.05
C LYS A 80 -22.15 -10.81 -3.55
N GLU A 81 -21.96 -11.75 -4.49
CA GLU A 81 -21.77 -13.17 -4.20
C GLU A 81 -20.51 -13.39 -3.34
N ALA A 82 -19.41 -12.71 -3.70
CA ALA A 82 -18.16 -12.76 -2.94
C ALA A 82 -18.35 -12.22 -1.51
N PHE A 83 -19.08 -11.10 -1.35
CA PHE A 83 -19.38 -10.56 -0.03
C PHE A 83 -20.21 -11.54 0.80
N GLU A 84 -21.34 -12.05 0.26
CA GLU A 84 -22.22 -13.00 0.97
C GLU A 84 -21.47 -14.29 1.34
N HIS A 85 -20.60 -14.78 0.45
CA HIS A 85 -19.76 -15.95 0.71
C HIS A 85 -18.73 -15.71 1.83
N LEU A 86 -17.98 -14.60 1.78
CA LEU A 86 -16.91 -14.29 2.73
C LEU A 86 -17.44 -13.81 4.09
N SER A 87 -18.59 -13.14 4.12
CA SER A 87 -19.21 -12.65 5.34
C SER A 87 -20.11 -13.67 6.00
N GLU A 88 -20.48 -14.77 5.29
CA GLU A 88 -21.46 -15.76 5.69
C GLU A 88 -22.86 -15.16 6.00
N GLN A 89 -23.12 -13.99 5.40
CA GLN A 89 -24.36 -13.24 5.62
C GLN A 89 -24.96 -12.77 4.31
N LYS A 90 -26.26 -13.00 4.12
CA LYS A 90 -27.02 -12.42 3.01
C LYS A 90 -27.24 -10.93 3.24
N ILE A 91 -27.27 -10.17 2.15
CA ILE A 91 -27.53 -8.73 2.20
C ILE A 91 -28.99 -8.50 2.50
N ASP A 92 -29.25 -7.86 3.65
CA ASP A 92 -30.57 -7.33 4.00
C ASP A 92 -30.73 -5.94 3.36
N LYS A 93 -31.68 -5.83 2.42
CA LYS A 93 -31.93 -4.59 1.66
C LYS A 93 -32.67 -3.54 2.45
N ASP A 94 -33.41 -3.96 3.48
CA ASP A 94 -34.29 -3.06 4.26
C ASP A 94 -33.51 -2.38 5.40
N ASN A 95 -32.33 -2.92 5.77
CA ASN A 95 -31.54 -2.39 6.87
C ASN A 95 -30.03 -2.29 6.52
N ILE A 96 -29.73 -1.68 5.38
CA ILE A 96 -28.34 -1.54 4.86
C ILE A 96 -27.42 -0.86 5.87
N LYS A 97 -27.88 0.21 6.51
CA LYS A 97 -27.06 0.99 7.45
C LYS A 97 -26.59 0.12 8.60
N ASN A 98 -27.48 -0.57 9.30
CA ASN A 98 -27.13 -1.25 10.55
C ASN A 98 -26.60 -2.68 10.37
N THR A 99 -26.78 -3.28 9.18
CA THR A 99 -26.33 -4.65 8.93
C THR A 99 -25.13 -4.69 7.97
N LEU A 100 -25.24 -4.05 6.81
CA LEU A 100 -24.22 -4.15 5.77
C LEU A 100 -22.98 -3.30 6.06
N PHE A 101 -23.15 -2.06 6.55
CA PHE A 101 -22.03 -1.17 6.79
C PHE A 101 -21.06 -1.71 7.87
N PRO A 102 -21.52 -2.14 9.07
CA PRO A 102 -20.64 -2.75 10.06
C PRO A 102 -19.94 -4.01 9.53
N LYS A 103 -20.66 -4.81 8.72
CA LYS A 103 -20.12 -6.04 8.16
C LYS A 103 -19.03 -5.79 7.10
N LEU A 104 -19.15 -4.71 6.32
CA LEU A 104 -18.10 -4.27 5.41
C LEU A 104 -16.81 -3.92 6.16
N LEU A 105 -16.90 -3.36 7.36
CA LEU A 105 -15.75 -3.01 8.18
C LEU A 105 -15.06 -4.23 8.83
N GLU A 106 -15.62 -5.43 8.75
CA GLU A 106 -14.90 -6.65 9.14
C GLU A 106 -13.76 -7.00 8.16
N PHE A 107 -13.82 -6.50 6.92
CA PHE A 107 -12.78 -6.70 5.92
C PHE A 107 -11.68 -5.67 6.09
N ILE A 108 -10.43 -6.13 6.30
CA ILE A 108 -9.30 -5.23 6.56
C ILE A 108 -9.01 -4.30 5.37
N ASP A 109 -9.19 -4.76 4.13
CA ASP A 109 -8.97 -3.91 2.96
C ASP A 109 -10.02 -2.80 2.83
N VAL A 110 -11.24 -3.01 3.33
CA VAL A 110 -12.26 -1.97 3.45
C VAL A 110 -11.92 -0.99 4.57
N ARG A 111 -11.49 -1.48 5.75
CA ARG A 111 -11.03 -0.61 6.85
C ARG A 111 -9.84 0.24 6.47
N LEU A 112 -8.90 -0.30 5.69
CA LEU A 112 -7.70 0.42 5.25
C LEU A 112 -8.00 1.40 4.12
N PHE A 113 -8.56 0.91 3.02
CA PHE A 113 -8.63 1.66 1.75
C PHE A 113 -9.99 2.26 1.44
N GLY A 114 -11.01 1.87 2.20
CA GLY A 114 -12.39 2.17 1.88
C GLY A 114 -12.96 1.32 0.74
N ALA A 115 -14.19 1.60 0.38
CA ALA A 115 -14.89 0.87 -0.66
C ALA A 115 -16.02 1.70 -1.27
N VAL A 116 -16.29 1.46 -2.54
CA VAL A 116 -17.58 1.74 -3.15
C VAL A 116 -18.26 0.39 -3.36
N PHE A 117 -19.29 0.13 -2.56
CA PHE A 117 -19.99 -1.14 -2.58
C PHE A 117 -21.40 -0.94 -3.15
N SER A 118 -21.66 -1.56 -4.30
CA SER A 118 -22.96 -1.53 -4.99
C SER A 118 -23.45 -2.95 -5.24
N PRO A 119 -24.23 -3.53 -4.35
CA PRO A 119 -24.59 -4.95 -4.41
C PRO A 119 -25.46 -5.31 -5.64
N GLU A 120 -26.21 -4.36 -6.18
CA GLU A 120 -27.14 -4.59 -7.28
C GLU A 120 -26.82 -3.82 -8.56
N GLY A 121 -25.70 -3.08 -8.59
CA GLY A 121 -25.36 -2.22 -9.72
C GLY A 121 -26.28 -1.00 -9.88
N LYS A 122 -27.24 -0.79 -8.97
CA LYS A 122 -28.14 0.36 -8.95
C LYS A 122 -27.55 1.48 -8.09
N LYS A 123 -27.71 2.73 -8.55
CA LYS A 123 -27.14 3.91 -7.87
C LYS A 123 -27.71 4.17 -6.47
N ASP A 124 -28.93 3.78 -6.23
CA ASP A 124 -29.67 4.16 -5.02
C ASP A 124 -29.28 3.40 -3.74
N ASN A 125 -28.52 2.32 -3.86
CA ASN A 125 -28.09 1.48 -2.73
C ASN A 125 -26.56 1.39 -2.62
N ASN A 126 -25.84 2.43 -3.01
CA ASN A 126 -24.37 2.46 -2.95
C ASN A 126 -23.89 2.92 -1.58
N ILE A 127 -22.99 2.13 -0.97
CA ILE A 127 -22.21 2.54 0.19
C ILE A 127 -20.86 3.01 -0.31
N SER A 128 -20.49 4.25 0.02
CA SER A 128 -19.17 4.80 -0.25
C SER A 128 -18.44 5.07 1.07
N ILE A 129 -17.34 4.34 1.29
CA ILE A 129 -16.51 4.46 2.49
C ILE A 129 -15.17 5.03 2.07
N HIS A 130 -14.81 6.19 2.61
CA HIS A 130 -13.47 6.75 2.46
C HIS A 130 -12.54 6.10 3.48
N GLY A 131 -11.61 5.27 3.00
CA GLY A 131 -10.64 4.63 3.87
C GLY A 131 -9.58 5.62 4.39
N PRO A 132 -9.04 5.34 5.57
CA PRO A 132 -7.96 6.14 6.16
C PRO A 132 -6.69 6.15 5.32
N VAL A 133 -6.37 5.05 4.64
CA VAL A 133 -5.12 4.88 3.87
C VAL A 133 -5.32 5.28 2.42
N GLN A 134 -4.67 6.35 2.00
CA GLN A 134 -4.66 6.80 0.62
C GLN A 134 -3.25 6.71 0.05
N ILE A 135 -3.13 6.03 -1.10
CA ILE A 135 -1.85 5.80 -1.80
C ILE A 135 -1.92 6.50 -3.16
N ALA A 136 -0.89 7.26 -3.48
CA ALA A 136 -0.77 7.92 -4.79
C ALA A 136 -0.19 6.96 -5.84
N HIS A 137 -0.35 7.32 -7.12
CA HIS A 137 0.42 6.70 -8.18
C HIS A 137 1.92 6.90 -7.92
N ALA A 138 2.73 5.90 -8.26
CA ALA A 138 4.18 6.04 -8.18
C ALA A 138 4.73 6.74 -9.40
N THR A 139 5.84 7.45 -9.19
CA THR A 139 6.71 7.94 -10.24
C THR A 139 8.08 7.29 -10.13
N ASP A 140 8.77 7.12 -11.25
CA ASP A 140 10.12 6.57 -11.27
C ASP A 140 11.15 7.63 -10.88
N LEU A 141 11.98 7.33 -9.89
CA LEU A 141 13.07 8.19 -9.44
C LEU A 141 14.30 8.11 -10.37
N TYR A 142 14.54 6.96 -11.00
CA TYR A 142 15.71 6.73 -11.84
C TYR A 142 15.59 7.36 -13.24
N LYS A 143 14.43 7.24 -13.89
CA LYS A 143 14.07 7.84 -15.19
C LYS A 143 14.95 7.46 -16.40
N LYS A 144 15.89 6.54 -16.25
CA LYS A 144 16.80 6.10 -17.34
C LYS A 144 16.54 4.67 -17.79
N GLY A 145 15.61 3.98 -17.16
CA GLY A 145 15.25 2.61 -17.52
C GLY A 145 14.62 2.51 -18.91
N ARG A 146 14.80 1.36 -19.54
CA ARG A 146 14.27 1.04 -20.88
C ARG A 146 13.30 -0.13 -20.78
N VAL A 147 12.40 -0.24 -21.75
CA VAL A 147 11.56 -1.44 -21.95
C VAL A 147 12.24 -2.35 -22.96
N TYR A 148 12.23 -3.63 -22.67
CA TYR A 148 12.53 -4.67 -23.63
C TYR A 148 11.43 -5.75 -23.58
N THR A 149 11.31 -6.52 -24.64
CA THR A 149 10.31 -7.58 -24.78
C THR A 149 11.00 -8.86 -25.17
N ASP A 150 10.78 -9.91 -24.39
CA ASP A 150 11.24 -11.27 -24.67
C ASP A 150 10.12 -12.06 -25.33
N GLU A 151 10.45 -12.87 -26.31
CA GLU A 151 9.59 -13.92 -26.86
C GLU A 151 9.67 -15.16 -25.97
N ILE A 152 8.53 -15.68 -25.59
CA ILE A 152 8.42 -16.87 -24.74
C ILE A 152 7.86 -18.01 -25.57
N LEU A 153 8.66 -19.06 -25.77
CA LEU A 153 8.22 -20.29 -26.40
C LEU A 153 7.59 -21.22 -25.35
N SER A 154 6.34 -21.60 -25.60
CA SER A 154 5.67 -22.63 -24.80
C SER A 154 5.95 -24.01 -25.42
N PRO A 155 6.11 -25.06 -24.60
CA PRO A 155 6.25 -26.43 -25.12
C PRO A 155 5.01 -26.93 -25.91
N PHE A 156 3.88 -26.20 -25.84
CA PHE A 156 2.64 -26.49 -26.54
C PHE A 156 2.42 -25.61 -27.78
N THR A 157 3.49 -25.15 -28.43
CA THR A 157 3.46 -24.39 -29.70
C THR A 157 2.85 -22.99 -29.65
N SER A 158 2.50 -22.47 -28.48
CA SER A 158 2.10 -21.06 -28.30
C SER A 158 3.31 -20.16 -28.09
N ILE A 159 3.33 -19.01 -28.79
CA ILE A 159 4.32 -17.96 -28.61
C ILE A 159 3.67 -16.88 -27.73
N GLY A 160 4.33 -16.51 -26.65
CA GLY A 160 3.95 -15.39 -25.80
C GLY A 160 5.03 -14.33 -25.79
N ASN A 161 4.68 -13.10 -25.43
CA ASN A 161 5.61 -12.01 -25.23
C ASN A 161 5.56 -11.52 -23.79
N MET A 162 6.73 -11.20 -23.23
CA MET A 162 6.85 -10.59 -21.91
C MET A 162 7.67 -9.32 -22.00
N SER A 163 7.05 -8.20 -21.64
CA SER A 163 7.75 -6.91 -21.62
C SER A 163 8.13 -6.52 -20.21
N LYS A 164 9.36 -6.09 -20.03
CA LYS A 164 9.97 -5.75 -18.75
C LYS A 164 10.65 -4.39 -18.79
N ALA A 165 10.80 -3.75 -17.65
CA ALA A 165 11.70 -2.62 -17.45
C ALA A 165 13.10 -3.15 -17.11
N THR A 166 14.15 -2.55 -17.70
CA THR A 166 15.53 -2.87 -17.30
C THR A 166 15.78 -2.49 -15.85
N GLU A 167 15.33 -1.30 -15.47
CA GLU A 167 15.43 -0.77 -14.10
C GLU A 167 14.45 0.37 -13.90
N ALA A 168 13.79 0.41 -12.73
CA ALA A 168 12.95 1.51 -12.29
C ALA A 168 12.83 1.50 -10.76
N HIS A 169 12.74 2.70 -10.15
CA HIS A 169 12.57 2.90 -8.70
C HIS A 169 11.29 3.68 -8.46
N TYR A 170 10.20 2.95 -8.20
CA TYR A 170 8.84 3.48 -8.08
C TYR A 170 8.57 4.00 -6.69
N ILE A 171 8.48 5.34 -6.51
CA ILE A 171 8.10 5.94 -5.23
C ILE A 171 6.60 6.19 -5.17
N HIS A 172 5.89 5.48 -4.30
CA HIS A 172 4.51 5.70 -3.93
C HIS A 172 4.43 6.57 -2.67
N ASN A 173 3.77 7.71 -2.74
CA ASN A 173 3.42 8.48 -1.56
C ASN A 173 2.12 7.94 -0.96
N PHE A 174 1.99 7.99 0.37
CA PHE A 174 0.76 7.63 1.04
C PHE A 174 0.49 8.53 2.25
N SER A 175 -0.75 8.55 2.67
CA SER A 175 -1.18 9.14 3.94
C SER A 175 -2.15 8.23 4.66
N ILE A 176 -2.15 8.30 5.99
CA ILE A 176 -3.11 7.63 6.87
C ILE A 176 -3.83 8.71 7.65
N ASN A 177 -5.15 8.84 7.45
CA ASN A 177 -5.99 9.75 8.20
C ASN A 177 -7.10 8.98 8.91
N PRO A 178 -6.91 8.60 10.17
CA PRO A 178 -7.91 7.80 10.91
C PRO A 178 -9.29 8.43 10.96
N LYS A 179 -9.37 9.77 10.96
CA LYS A 179 -10.64 10.52 11.02
C LYS A 179 -11.58 10.20 9.84
N ASN A 180 -11.06 9.74 8.70
CA ASN A 180 -11.89 9.34 7.55
C ASN A 180 -12.84 8.18 7.87
N LEU A 181 -12.45 7.29 8.79
CA LEU A 181 -13.26 6.16 9.20
C LEU A 181 -13.86 6.34 10.61
N ASN A 182 -13.07 6.89 11.53
CA ASN A 182 -13.48 7.01 12.93
C ASN A 182 -14.70 7.93 13.11
N SER A 183 -14.86 8.95 12.26
CA SER A 183 -16.03 9.84 12.27
C SER A 183 -17.37 9.12 12.02
N TRP A 184 -17.35 7.92 11.43
CA TRP A 184 -18.57 7.15 11.26
C TRP A 184 -19.19 6.67 12.57
N LYS A 185 -18.40 6.60 13.66
CA LYS A 185 -18.92 6.27 15.00
C LYS A 185 -20.04 7.22 15.44
N GLU A 186 -19.94 8.50 15.07
CA GLU A 186 -20.93 9.53 15.40
C GLU A 186 -22.25 9.35 14.64
N VAL A 187 -22.25 8.60 13.53
CA VAL A 187 -23.43 8.39 12.67
C VAL A 187 -24.31 7.24 13.15
N PHE A 188 -23.76 6.35 13.98
CA PHE A 188 -24.44 5.14 14.44
C PHE A 188 -24.78 5.23 15.94
N GLU A 189 -25.97 4.78 16.35
CA GLU A 189 -26.38 4.74 17.75
C GLU A 189 -25.44 3.93 18.63
N ASN A 190 -24.87 2.84 18.09
CA ASN A 190 -23.88 1.99 18.74
C ASN A 190 -22.53 2.10 18.05
N GLY A 191 -22.11 3.32 17.67
CA GLY A 191 -20.90 3.56 16.88
C GLY A 191 -19.61 3.08 17.56
N ASP A 192 -19.57 3.01 18.88
CA ASP A 192 -18.43 2.47 19.62
C ASP A 192 -18.14 0.99 19.31
N ASN A 193 -19.14 0.25 18.84
CA ASN A 193 -19.00 -1.14 18.41
C ASN A 193 -18.51 -1.27 16.95
N LEU A 194 -18.39 -0.18 16.21
CA LEU A 194 -17.88 -0.22 14.84
C LEU A 194 -16.37 -0.57 14.85
N LYS A 195 -16.03 -1.53 14.01
CA LYS A 195 -14.63 -1.91 13.78
C LYS A 195 -13.94 -0.84 12.92
N VAL A 196 -13.39 0.19 13.56
CA VAL A 196 -12.58 1.22 12.91
C VAL A 196 -11.12 0.80 12.82
N ILE A 197 -10.25 1.69 12.28
CA ILE A 197 -8.83 1.37 12.13
C ILE A 197 -8.14 1.24 13.49
N SER A 198 -7.39 0.16 13.67
CA SER A 198 -6.70 -0.18 14.92
C SER A 198 -5.18 -0.11 14.77
N GLN A 199 -4.47 -0.11 15.91
CA GLN A 199 -3.01 -0.22 15.95
C GLN A 199 -2.52 -1.51 15.24
N ARG A 200 -3.28 -2.62 15.41
CA ARG A 200 -2.99 -3.87 14.73
C ARG A 200 -3.14 -3.76 13.20
N ASP A 201 -4.17 -3.07 12.70
CA ASP A 201 -4.34 -2.83 11.26
C ASP A 201 -3.15 -2.04 10.69
N ILE A 202 -2.61 -1.08 11.45
CA ILE A 202 -1.41 -0.31 11.05
C ILE A 202 -0.16 -1.18 11.03
N THR A 203 0.03 -2.05 12.01
CA THR A 203 1.16 -3.01 12.03
C THR A 203 1.10 -3.94 10.81
N ILE A 204 -0.07 -4.50 10.52
CA ILE A 204 -0.28 -5.35 9.34
C ILE A 204 -0.03 -4.57 8.04
N LEU A 205 -0.52 -3.33 7.95
CA LEU A 205 -0.29 -2.47 6.80
C LEU A 205 1.20 -2.16 6.59
N LYS A 206 1.93 -1.81 7.67
CA LYS A 206 3.38 -1.57 7.60
C LYS A 206 4.13 -2.80 7.11
N ASN A 207 3.83 -3.97 7.66
CA ASN A 207 4.42 -5.23 7.21
C ASN A 207 4.15 -5.49 5.72
N ALA A 208 2.92 -5.23 5.28
CA ALA A 208 2.58 -5.38 3.86
C ALA A 208 3.25 -4.33 2.97
N LEU A 209 3.36 -3.06 3.41
CA LEU A 209 4.06 -2.01 2.68
C LEU A 209 5.57 -2.30 2.55
N ASN A 210 6.16 -2.88 3.59
CA ASN A 210 7.60 -3.18 3.63
C ASN A 210 7.97 -4.44 2.85
N ASN A 211 7.04 -5.40 2.67
CA ASN A 211 7.42 -6.73 2.17
C ASN A 211 6.64 -7.19 0.93
N SER A 212 5.49 -6.60 0.62
CA SER A 212 4.55 -7.19 -0.34
C SER A 212 5.06 -7.25 -1.79
N ALA A 213 5.96 -6.35 -2.18
CA ALA A 213 6.53 -6.34 -3.53
C ALA A 213 7.56 -7.47 -3.69
N THR A 214 8.45 -7.63 -2.71
CA THR A 214 9.45 -8.72 -2.64
C THR A 214 8.78 -10.08 -2.45
N TYR A 215 7.71 -10.15 -1.68
CA TYR A 215 7.02 -11.40 -1.36
C TYR A 215 6.28 -12.02 -2.55
N TYR A 216 5.87 -11.21 -3.54
CA TYR A 216 5.01 -11.70 -4.61
C TYR A 216 5.79 -12.22 -5.80
N ASP A 217 5.89 -13.54 -5.90
CA ASP A 217 6.54 -14.25 -6.98
C ASP A 217 5.58 -14.56 -8.14
N SER A 218 5.87 -14.01 -9.30
CA SER A 218 5.29 -14.41 -10.57
C SER A 218 6.28 -14.13 -11.68
N HIS A 219 6.12 -14.76 -12.84
CA HIS A 219 7.06 -14.62 -13.95
C HIS A 219 7.36 -13.17 -14.36
N SER A 220 6.36 -12.27 -14.28
CA SER A 220 6.55 -10.85 -14.59
C SER A 220 7.04 -10.02 -13.40
N LYS A 221 6.94 -10.55 -12.16
CA LYS A 221 7.19 -9.81 -10.93
C LYS A 221 8.49 -10.19 -10.23
N VAL A 222 9.06 -11.35 -10.53
CA VAL A 222 10.41 -11.71 -10.05
C VAL A 222 11.39 -10.64 -10.51
N GLY A 223 12.14 -10.05 -9.57
CA GLY A 223 12.98 -8.87 -9.76
C GLY A 223 12.31 -7.56 -9.32
N ILE A 224 11.13 -7.63 -8.67
CA ILE A 224 10.55 -6.50 -7.97
C ILE A 224 10.80 -6.68 -6.48
N GLU A 225 11.36 -5.65 -5.84
CA GLU A 225 11.72 -5.68 -4.43
C GLU A 225 11.25 -4.40 -3.74
N ASN A 226 10.87 -4.52 -2.47
CA ASN A 226 10.77 -3.37 -1.60
C ASN A 226 12.18 -2.82 -1.34
N GLU A 227 12.37 -1.51 -1.43
CA GLU A 227 13.69 -0.88 -1.33
C GLU A 227 13.81 0.08 -0.15
N LEU A 228 12.79 0.92 0.05
CA LEU A 228 12.73 1.89 1.14
C LEU A 228 11.28 2.11 1.57
N SER A 229 11.06 2.27 2.86
CA SER A 229 9.79 2.82 3.38
C SER A 229 10.07 3.88 4.44
N ILE A 230 9.37 5.01 4.36
CA ILE A 230 9.45 6.11 5.34
C ILE A 230 8.06 6.37 5.88
N TYR A 231 7.94 6.42 7.21
CA TYR A 231 6.72 6.75 7.94
C TYR A 231 6.97 7.92 8.88
N VAL A 232 6.22 9.00 8.71
CA VAL A 232 6.23 10.16 9.60
C VAL A 232 4.92 10.18 10.36
N THR A 233 4.97 9.82 11.64
CA THR A 233 3.82 9.80 12.54
C THR A 233 3.71 11.15 13.24
N LEU A 234 2.56 11.79 13.09
CA LEU A 234 2.25 13.06 13.77
C LEU A 234 1.65 12.82 15.15
N ASN A 235 1.69 13.84 16.00
CA ASN A 235 0.96 13.85 17.26
C ASN A 235 -0.55 13.67 17.01
N GLU A 236 -1.27 13.10 17.96
CA GLU A 236 -2.68 12.70 17.80
C GLU A 236 -3.58 13.86 17.34
N ASP A 237 -3.39 15.04 17.89
CA ASP A 237 -4.21 16.23 17.60
C ASP A 237 -3.60 17.18 16.57
N SER A 238 -2.47 16.81 15.95
CA SER A 238 -1.83 17.68 14.95
C SER A 238 -2.71 17.86 13.72
N LEU A 239 -2.89 19.12 13.31
CA LEU A 239 -3.55 19.52 12.07
C LEU A 239 -2.57 19.69 10.91
N LEU A 240 -1.30 19.35 11.11
CA LEU A 240 -0.26 19.47 10.10
C LEU A 240 -0.60 18.65 8.85
N THR A 241 -0.44 19.27 7.69
CA THR A 241 -0.55 18.64 6.38
C THR A 241 0.79 18.69 5.67
N LEU A 242 1.35 17.52 5.34
CA LEU A 242 2.63 17.41 4.67
C LEU A 242 2.44 17.16 3.17
N PRO A 243 3.28 17.74 2.30
CA PRO A 243 3.29 17.45 0.87
C PRO A 243 3.86 16.05 0.59
N SER A 244 3.72 15.61 -0.67
CA SER A 244 4.25 14.33 -1.14
C SER A 244 5.77 14.26 -1.01
N PHE A 245 6.28 13.19 -0.42
CA PHE A 245 7.71 13.00 -0.14
C PHE A 245 8.54 12.77 -1.40
N SER A 246 7.93 12.30 -2.49
CA SER A 246 8.59 12.18 -3.80
C SER A 246 9.19 13.48 -4.34
N GLN A 247 8.77 14.64 -3.80
CA GLN A 247 9.35 15.95 -4.16
C GLN A 247 10.68 16.24 -3.46
N PHE A 248 10.99 15.47 -2.41
CA PHE A 248 12.16 15.69 -1.54
C PHE A 248 13.17 14.54 -1.59
N VAL A 249 12.78 13.40 -2.15
CA VAL A 249 13.64 12.21 -2.26
C VAL A 249 14.25 12.18 -3.64
N SER A 250 15.57 11.96 -3.73
CA SER A 250 16.26 11.80 -5.00
C SER A 250 17.07 10.50 -5.02
N PHE A 251 17.19 9.91 -6.21
CA PHE A 251 17.93 8.69 -6.47
C PHE A 251 19.25 8.98 -7.20
N LYS A 252 20.31 8.30 -6.76
CA LYS A 252 21.62 8.32 -7.44
C LYS A 252 22.06 6.87 -7.64
N LYS A 253 22.31 6.51 -8.91
CA LYS A 253 22.85 5.19 -9.25
C LYS A 253 24.30 5.07 -8.79
N GLY A 254 24.60 4.03 -8.04
CA GLY A 254 25.96 3.61 -7.74
C GLY A 254 26.64 2.98 -8.96
N VAL A 255 27.94 3.11 -9.08
CA VAL A 255 28.72 2.51 -10.19
C VAL A 255 29.55 1.35 -9.68
N GLU A 256 30.27 1.52 -8.56
CA GLU A 256 31.05 0.49 -7.86
C GLU A 256 30.62 0.36 -6.38
N GLU A 257 29.56 1.07 -6.01
CA GLU A 257 28.98 1.14 -4.67
C GLU A 257 27.46 0.93 -4.75
N ASN A 258 26.79 0.80 -3.60
CA ASN A 258 25.34 0.70 -3.54
C ASN A 258 24.66 1.94 -4.12
N ASP A 259 23.48 1.74 -4.70
CA ASP A 259 22.58 2.83 -5.05
C ASP A 259 22.27 3.69 -3.82
N SER A 260 21.95 4.98 -4.04
CA SER A 260 21.68 5.91 -2.95
C SER A 260 20.31 6.57 -3.10
N LEU A 261 19.60 6.69 -1.99
CA LEU A 261 18.40 7.53 -1.86
C LEU A 261 18.71 8.68 -0.88
N ASP A 262 18.75 9.90 -1.39
CA ASP A 262 18.99 11.10 -0.59
C ASP A 262 17.66 11.66 -0.07
N ILE A 263 17.52 11.69 1.25
CA ILE A 263 16.38 12.22 1.99
C ILE A 263 16.71 13.51 2.74
N THR A 264 17.89 14.10 2.56
CA THR A 264 18.35 15.30 3.27
C THR A 264 17.35 16.45 3.19
N LYS A 265 16.79 16.68 1.99
CA LYS A 265 15.76 17.72 1.79
C LYS A 265 14.48 17.41 2.56
N LEU A 266 14.08 16.14 2.64
CA LEU A 266 12.90 15.71 3.38
C LEU A 266 13.09 16.01 4.88
N ILE A 267 14.19 15.53 5.47
CA ILE A 267 14.46 15.72 6.89
C ILE A 267 14.63 17.21 7.23
N THR A 268 15.32 17.97 6.38
CA THR A 268 15.43 19.43 6.52
C THR A 268 14.05 20.12 6.48
N TYR A 269 13.14 19.66 5.62
CA TYR A 269 11.78 20.20 5.57
C TYR A 269 10.97 19.84 6.82
N LEU A 270 11.01 18.59 7.24
CA LEU A 270 10.30 18.07 8.41
C LEU A 270 10.77 18.73 9.71
N SER A 271 12.04 19.11 9.83
CA SER A 271 12.57 19.75 11.04
C SER A 271 11.90 21.08 11.39
N LYS A 272 11.23 21.73 10.44
CA LYS A 272 10.42 22.93 10.69
C LYS A 272 9.17 22.65 11.55
N TYR A 273 8.78 21.40 11.60
CA TYR A 273 7.54 20.92 12.23
C TYR A 273 7.82 19.86 13.31
N GLU A 274 9.02 19.89 13.88
CA GLU A 274 9.49 18.90 14.87
C GLU A 274 8.51 18.68 16.02
N LYS A 275 7.87 19.77 16.50
CA LYS A 275 6.90 19.71 17.61
C LYS A 275 5.64 18.90 17.27
N ASP A 276 5.27 18.81 16.01
CA ASP A 276 4.11 18.08 15.53
C ASP A 276 4.40 16.60 15.22
N ILE A 277 5.68 16.24 15.15
CA ILE A 277 6.12 14.90 14.75
C ILE A 277 6.42 14.08 16.00
N THR A 278 5.77 12.92 16.14
CA THR A 278 6.05 11.95 17.19
C THR A 278 7.32 11.16 16.88
N LYS A 279 7.38 10.58 15.65
CA LYS A 279 8.52 9.77 15.21
C LYS A 279 8.61 9.67 13.68
N ILE A 280 9.79 9.33 13.21
CA ILE A 280 10.10 9.04 11.80
C ILE A 280 10.73 7.66 11.75
N GLU A 281 10.09 6.72 11.07
CA GLU A 281 10.60 5.36 10.90
C GLU A 281 11.07 5.18 9.46
N ILE A 282 12.28 4.68 9.28
CA ILE A 282 12.91 4.45 7.98
C ILE A 282 13.32 2.98 7.90
N TYR A 283 12.77 2.25 6.94
CA TYR A 283 13.04 0.84 6.69
C TYR A 283 13.78 0.67 5.39
N TYR A 284 14.93 0.02 5.41
CA TYR A 284 15.76 -0.31 4.25
C TYR A 284 16.76 -1.41 4.62
N VAL A 285 17.47 -1.96 3.63
CA VAL A 285 18.58 -2.91 3.83
C VAL A 285 19.89 -2.15 3.58
N ASP A 286 20.66 -1.93 4.62
CA ASP A 286 21.86 -1.08 4.58
C ASP A 286 23.02 -1.69 3.77
N GLU A 287 23.04 -3.00 3.59
CA GLU A 287 23.97 -3.66 2.68
C GLU A 287 23.66 -3.45 1.20
N LEU A 288 22.44 -3.03 0.86
CA LEU A 288 21.96 -2.89 -0.52
C LEU A 288 21.67 -1.44 -0.95
N LEU A 289 21.42 -0.55 -0.01
CA LEU A 289 21.00 0.82 -0.28
C LEU A 289 21.64 1.81 0.70
N ASN A 290 22.25 2.86 0.18
CA ASN A 290 22.71 3.99 0.98
C ASN A 290 21.58 5.00 1.16
N VAL A 291 21.04 5.15 2.38
CA VAL A 291 20.10 6.22 2.72
C VAL A 291 20.86 7.41 3.27
N VAL A 292 20.95 8.46 2.46
CA VAL A 292 21.75 9.67 2.75
C VAL A 292 20.88 10.73 3.43
N ASP A 293 21.33 11.20 4.59
CA ASP A 293 20.79 12.36 5.30
C ASP A 293 21.96 13.19 5.85
N GLU A 294 22.25 14.30 5.20
CA GLU A 294 23.29 15.26 5.59
C GLU A 294 22.75 16.42 6.44
N SER A 295 21.45 16.37 6.80
CA SER A 295 20.79 17.50 7.49
C SER A 295 21.20 17.63 8.95
N ASP A 296 21.64 16.56 9.58
CA ASP A 296 21.97 16.48 11.00
C ASP A 296 20.80 16.86 11.95
N LYS A 297 19.54 16.74 11.46
CA LYS A 297 18.33 17.17 12.16
C LYS A 297 17.45 15.99 12.54
N LEU A 298 16.59 16.18 13.55
CA LEU A 298 15.58 15.20 14.01
C LEU A 298 16.16 13.85 14.41
N LYS A 299 17.43 13.77 14.80
CA LYS A 299 18.13 12.51 15.13
C LYS A 299 17.44 11.72 16.25
N ASP A 300 16.89 12.43 17.22
CA ASP A 300 16.15 11.87 18.35
C ASP A 300 14.76 11.32 17.98
N LYS A 301 14.26 11.66 16.79
CA LYS A 301 12.95 11.20 16.27
C LYS A 301 13.07 10.20 15.13
N ILE A 302 14.27 10.01 14.57
CA ILE A 302 14.52 9.09 13.47
C ILE A 302 14.93 7.72 14.01
N GLU A 303 14.17 6.72 13.65
CA GLU A 303 14.44 5.32 13.93
C GLU A 303 14.67 4.58 12.61
N LYS A 304 15.80 3.88 12.48
CA LYS A 304 16.16 3.09 11.30
C LYS A 304 15.98 1.60 11.58
N TYR A 305 15.37 0.89 10.66
CA TYR A 305 15.03 -0.51 10.78
C TYR A 305 15.43 -1.28 9.53
N ASP A 306 15.75 -2.54 9.72
CA ASP A 306 15.92 -3.49 8.64
C ASP A 306 14.56 -3.81 7.98
N LEU A 307 14.47 -3.58 6.67
CA LEU A 307 13.26 -3.71 5.88
C LEU A 307 12.70 -5.14 5.87
N VAL A 308 13.58 -6.14 5.90
CA VAL A 308 13.16 -7.56 5.81
C VAL A 308 12.59 -8.10 7.11
N LYS A 309 12.81 -7.41 8.22
CA LYS A 309 12.25 -7.82 9.52
C LYS A 309 10.78 -7.51 9.60
N VAL A 310 9.98 -8.54 9.83
CA VAL A 310 8.55 -8.40 10.11
C VAL A 310 8.36 -7.74 11.47
N ILE A 311 7.60 -6.66 11.52
CA ILE A 311 7.20 -5.99 12.75
C ILE A 311 6.31 -6.98 13.51
N LYS A 312 6.76 -7.42 14.68
CA LYS A 312 6.00 -8.35 15.52
C LYS A 312 4.75 -7.63 16.03
N ASP A 313 3.62 -8.26 15.85
CA ASP A 313 2.40 -7.89 16.56
C ASP A 313 2.49 -8.53 17.94
N GLU A 314 2.65 -7.73 18.99
CA GLU A 314 2.69 -8.22 20.38
C GLU A 314 1.42 -9.01 20.76
N ALA A 315 0.40 -8.99 19.90
CA ALA A 315 -0.85 -9.72 20.06
C ALA A 315 -0.89 -11.08 19.31
N ILE A 316 0.17 -11.49 18.60
CA ILE A 316 0.23 -12.74 17.83
C ILE A 316 0.99 -13.86 18.59
N ASN A 317 1.47 -13.63 19.80
CA ASN A 317 2.05 -14.66 20.66
C ASN A 317 1.01 -15.40 21.47
#